data_2147ae968c343e3669ecda8aafa35191
#
_entry.id   2147ae968c343e3669ecda8aafa35191
#
_cell.length_a   1.000
_cell.length_b   1.000
_cell.length_c   1.000
_cell.angle_alpha   90.00
_cell.angle_beta   90.00
_cell.angle_gamma   90.00
#
_symmetry.space_group_name_H-M   'P 1'
#
loop_
_entity.id
_entity.type
_entity.pdbx_description
1 polymer ?
#
loop_
_entity_poly.entity_id
_entity_poly.type
_entity_poly.pdbx_seq_one_letter_code
_entity_poly.pdbx_strand_id
1 'polypeptide(L)'
;LREVDSKTILDSFHMQMGLIEERMEQLELMKSALKDASDIIERGADADWSHMLDLVNMNEMEQKLKKQYKDASNISARINLHRDYSLNPVSWFEWIFNQCAFESGYSVLELGCGDASLWSRNVERIPANMDILLTDISYGMIRDAVRNLSDNGSQFRYEVMDAHQIYKLDDSFDRIIANHVLFYCDNLDMVCSEVH
;
A
#
# COMPACT_ATOMS: atom_id res chain seq x y z
N LEU A 1 26.12 -24.99 -12.19
CA LEU A 1 25.42 -24.57 -10.98
C LEU A 1 26.12 -23.30 -10.47
N ARG A 2 25.49 -22.13 -10.60
CA ARG A 2 25.99 -20.89 -10.00
C ARG A 2 25.88 -21.06 -8.49
N GLU A 3 26.95 -20.83 -7.76
CA GLU A 3 26.93 -20.64 -6.32
C GLU A 3 25.98 -19.48 -6.02
N VAL A 4 24.85 -19.79 -5.40
CA VAL A 4 23.95 -18.78 -4.88
C VAL A 4 24.63 -18.21 -3.65
N ASP A 5 24.94 -16.92 -3.65
CA ASP A 5 25.61 -16.25 -2.54
C ASP A 5 24.77 -16.41 -1.27
N SER A 6 25.41 -16.82 -0.18
CA SER A 6 24.79 -17.03 1.13
C SER A 6 24.01 -15.78 1.60
N LYS A 7 24.43 -14.60 1.20
CA LYS A 7 23.73 -13.33 1.48
C LYS A 7 22.37 -13.28 0.80
N THR A 8 22.28 -13.68 -0.47
CA THR A 8 21.01 -13.73 -1.22
C THR A 8 20.03 -14.72 -0.59
N ILE A 9 20.52 -15.84 -0.06
CA ILE A 9 19.69 -16.83 0.66
C ILE A 9 19.19 -16.22 1.98
N LEU A 10 20.05 -15.54 2.72
CA LEU A 10 19.70 -14.92 3.99
C LEU A 10 18.66 -13.80 3.80
N ASP A 11 18.84 -12.95 2.79
CA ASP A 11 17.90 -11.90 2.43
C ASP A 11 16.52 -12.49 2.04
N SER A 12 16.51 -13.62 1.32
CA SER A 12 15.29 -14.35 1.01
C SER A 12 14.59 -14.90 2.26
N PHE A 13 15.35 -15.44 3.22
CA PHE A 13 14.77 -15.90 4.48
C PHE A 13 14.23 -14.78 5.34
N HIS A 14 14.92 -13.63 5.43
CA HIS A 14 14.42 -12.45 6.14
C HIS A 14 13.14 -11.95 5.51
N MET A 15 13.05 -11.90 4.18
CA MET A 15 11.82 -11.55 3.47
C MET A 15 10.68 -12.52 3.80
N GLN A 16 10.94 -13.83 3.76
CA GLN A 16 9.92 -14.84 4.11
C GLN A 16 9.48 -14.73 5.56
N MET A 17 10.40 -14.50 6.50
CA MET A 17 10.06 -14.28 7.90
C MET A 17 9.15 -13.06 8.08
N GLY A 18 9.46 -11.94 7.42
CA GLY A 18 8.61 -10.74 7.43
C GLY A 18 7.20 -11.01 6.91
N LEU A 19 7.06 -11.79 5.83
CA LEU A 19 5.76 -12.20 5.30
C LEU A 19 4.98 -13.10 6.28
N ILE A 20 5.67 -13.98 7.00
CA ILE A 20 5.04 -14.82 8.02
C ILE A 20 4.58 -13.98 9.21
N GLU A 21 5.39 -13.04 9.67
CA GLU A 21 5.05 -12.12 10.76
C GLU A 21 3.83 -11.28 10.41
N GLU A 22 3.80 -10.70 9.21
CA GLU A 22 2.65 -9.95 8.68
C GLU A 22 1.38 -10.83 8.66
N ARG A 23 1.53 -12.08 8.22
CA ARG A 23 0.42 -13.04 8.21
C ARG A 23 -0.09 -13.35 9.61
N MET A 24 0.80 -13.49 10.57
CA MET A 24 0.43 -13.74 11.97
C MET A 24 -0.36 -12.55 12.55
N GLU A 25 0.08 -11.32 12.30
CA GLU A 25 -0.64 -10.11 12.73
C GLU A 25 -2.06 -10.05 12.13
N GLN A 26 -2.20 -10.33 10.83
CA GLN A 26 -3.52 -10.36 10.17
C GLN A 26 -4.44 -11.44 10.77
N LEU A 27 -3.91 -12.64 10.99
CA LEU A 27 -4.68 -13.73 11.60
C LEU A 27 -5.11 -13.43 13.03
N GLU A 28 -4.29 -12.75 13.82
CA GLU A 28 -4.67 -12.31 15.17
C GLU A 28 -5.76 -11.24 15.14
N LEU A 29 -5.71 -10.29 14.19
CA LEU A 29 -6.78 -9.31 13.99
C LEU A 29 -8.10 -9.98 13.59
N MET A 30 -8.07 -10.92 12.65
CA MET A 30 -9.26 -11.70 12.25
C MET A 30 -9.82 -12.49 13.42
N LYS A 31 -8.97 -13.13 14.20
CA LYS A 31 -9.35 -13.91 15.38
C LYS A 31 -10.00 -13.03 16.44
N SER A 32 -9.43 -11.84 16.70
CA SER A 32 -10.02 -10.87 17.63
C SER A 32 -11.42 -10.45 17.19
N ALA A 33 -11.60 -10.07 15.94
CA ALA A 33 -12.88 -9.63 15.43
C ALA A 33 -13.94 -10.74 15.39
N LEU A 34 -13.54 -11.99 15.06
CA LEU A 34 -14.43 -13.14 15.15
C LEU A 34 -14.85 -13.42 16.60
N LYS A 35 -13.96 -13.21 17.56
CA LYS A 35 -14.26 -13.35 18.98
C LYS A 35 -15.25 -12.28 19.43
N ASP A 36 -15.00 -11.02 19.05
CA ASP A 36 -15.90 -9.90 19.38
C ASP A 36 -17.31 -10.10 18.80
N ALA A 37 -17.39 -10.57 17.53
CA ALA A 37 -18.67 -10.92 16.90
C ALA A 37 -19.38 -12.08 17.62
N SER A 38 -18.64 -13.12 18.04
CA SER A 38 -19.20 -14.24 18.82
C SER A 38 -19.74 -13.76 20.15
N ASP A 39 -19.02 -12.92 20.88
CA ASP A 39 -19.43 -12.35 22.15
C ASP A 39 -20.70 -11.48 22.02
N ILE A 40 -20.87 -10.76 20.90
CA ILE A 40 -22.07 -9.95 20.60
C ILE A 40 -23.27 -10.85 20.37
N ILE A 41 -23.11 -11.91 19.56
CA ILE A 41 -24.19 -12.88 19.27
C ILE A 41 -24.63 -13.62 20.53
N GLU A 42 -23.68 -14.05 21.37
CA GLU A 42 -23.98 -14.74 22.64
C GLU A 42 -24.78 -13.85 23.61
N ARG A 43 -24.58 -12.53 23.56
CA ARG A 43 -25.33 -11.53 24.35
C ARG A 43 -26.68 -11.19 23.74
N GLY A 44 -27.05 -11.76 22.59
CA GLY A 44 -28.33 -11.54 21.90
C GLY A 44 -28.47 -10.14 21.31
N ALA A 45 -27.40 -9.44 21.05
CA ALA A 45 -27.37 -8.15 20.37
C ALA A 45 -27.24 -8.35 18.84
N ASP A 46 -27.82 -7.43 18.07
CA ASP A 46 -27.59 -7.39 16.63
C ASP A 46 -26.10 -7.07 16.34
N ALA A 47 -25.45 -7.97 15.65
CA ALA A 47 -24.05 -7.78 15.26
C ALA A 47 -23.96 -6.78 14.10
N ASP A 48 -23.07 -5.82 14.20
CA ASP A 48 -22.66 -4.99 13.05
C ASP A 48 -21.81 -5.82 12.10
N TRP A 49 -22.44 -6.27 11.02
CA TRP A 49 -21.80 -7.13 10.01
C TRP A 49 -20.81 -6.37 9.12
N SER A 50 -20.75 -5.04 9.19
CA SER A 50 -19.79 -4.24 8.38
C SER A 50 -18.36 -4.63 8.67
N HIS A 51 -18.01 -4.81 9.93
CA HIS A 51 -16.67 -5.24 10.36
C HIS A 51 -16.33 -6.67 9.92
N MET A 52 -17.31 -7.57 9.84
CA MET A 52 -17.10 -8.92 9.30
C MET A 52 -16.88 -8.91 7.79
N LEU A 53 -17.57 -8.03 7.06
CA LEU A 53 -17.35 -7.82 5.62
C LEU A 53 -15.94 -7.31 5.35
N ASP A 54 -15.43 -6.38 6.16
CA ASP A 54 -14.06 -5.88 6.07
C ASP A 54 -13.03 -7.00 6.24
N LEU A 55 -13.27 -7.92 7.17
CA LEU A 55 -12.40 -9.08 7.38
C LEU A 55 -12.45 -10.09 6.23
N VAL A 56 -13.61 -10.31 5.62
CA VAL A 56 -13.73 -11.17 4.43
C VAL A 56 -13.01 -10.52 3.25
N ASN A 57 -13.18 -9.22 3.05
CA ASN A 57 -12.47 -8.45 2.03
C ASN A 57 -10.95 -8.50 2.23
N MET A 58 -10.46 -8.38 3.47
CA MET A 58 -9.03 -8.55 3.79
C MET A 58 -8.51 -9.94 3.38
N ASN A 59 -9.29 -11.00 3.55
CA ASN A 59 -8.89 -12.33 3.15
C ASN A 59 -8.82 -12.50 1.61
N GLU A 60 -9.74 -11.89 0.87
CA GLU A 60 -9.70 -11.86 -0.60
C GLU A 60 -8.51 -11.04 -1.11
N MET A 61 -8.26 -9.88 -0.49
CA MET A 61 -7.08 -9.06 -0.75
C MET A 61 -5.78 -9.85 -0.55
N GLU A 62 -5.72 -10.66 0.51
CA GLU A 62 -4.56 -11.50 0.77
C GLU A 62 -4.31 -12.56 -0.31
N GLN A 63 -5.36 -13.18 -0.86
CA GLN A 63 -5.22 -14.13 -1.96
C GLN A 63 -4.64 -13.43 -3.21
N LYS A 64 -5.06 -12.18 -3.47
CA LYS A 64 -4.49 -11.33 -4.53
C LYS A 64 -3.02 -10.99 -4.26
N LEU A 65 -2.68 -10.63 -3.02
CA LEU A 65 -1.29 -10.37 -2.59
C LEU A 65 -0.38 -11.58 -2.79
N LYS A 66 -0.81 -12.79 -2.42
CA LYS A 66 -0.01 -14.01 -2.64
C LYS A 66 0.33 -14.23 -4.10
N LYS A 67 -0.62 -13.93 -5.01
CA LYS A 67 -0.38 -14.00 -6.45
C LYS A 67 0.64 -12.95 -6.89
N GLN A 68 0.57 -11.74 -6.35
CA GLN A 68 1.48 -10.63 -6.66
C GLN A 68 2.90 -10.87 -6.11
N TYR A 69 3.04 -11.37 -4.87
CA TYR A 69 4.35 -11.67 -4.28
C TYR A 69 5.11 -12.78 -5.00
N LYS A 70 4.41 -13.67 -5.69
CA LYS A 70 5.07 -14.67 -6.55
C LYS A 70 5.86 -14.02 -7.69
N ASP A 71 5.45 -12.84 -8.12
CA ASP A 71 6.12 -12.03 -9.15
C ASP A 71 7.04 -10.94 -8.55
N ALA A 72 6.92 -10.64 -7.26
CA ALA A 72 7.66 -9.57 -6.55
C ALA A 72 9.16 -9.86 -6.37
N SER A 73 9.61 -11.11 -6.53
CA SER A 73 11.06 -11.41 -6.54
C SER A 73 11.85 -10.59 -7.58
N ASN A 74 11.17 -10.07 -8.61
CA ASN A 74 11.74 -9.22 -9.62
C ASN A 74 11.77 -7.71 -9.25
N ILE A 75 10.98 -7.25 -8.25
CA ILE A 75 10.87 -5.83 -7.90
C ILE A 75 12.14 -5.35 -7.23
N SER A 76 12.63 -6.08 -6.24
CA SER A 76 13.87 -5.72 -5.54
C SER A 76 15.06 -5.67 -6.51
N ALA A 77 15.11 -6.58 -7.48
CA ALA A 77 16.13 -6.57 -8.53
C ALA A 77 16.03 -5.32 -9.41
N ARG A 78 14.82 -4.88 -9.77
CA ARG A 78 14.61 -3.65 -10.56
C ARG A 78 14.95 -2.39 -9.78
N ILE A 79 14.52 -2.30 -8.51
CA ILE A 79 14.86 -1.16 -7.64
C ILE A 79 16.37 -1.04 -7.49
N ASN A 80 17.07 -2.15 -7.25
CA ASN A 80 18.52 -2.18 -7.14
C ASN A 80 19.18 -1.80 -8.47
N LEU A 81 18.68 -2.29 -9.61
CA LEU A 81 19.18 -1.93 -10.92
C LEU A 81 19.08 -0.41 -11.17
N HIS A 82 17.94 0.18 -10.87
CA HIS A 82 17.76 1.64 -11.01
C HIS A 82 18.65 2.42 -10.05
N ARG A 83 18.77 1.98 -8.80
CA ARG A 83 19.63 2.64 -7.82
C ARG A 83 21.10 2.62 -8.24
N ASP A 84 21.57 1.46 -8.70
CA ASP A 84 22.99 1.21 -8.90
C ASP A 84 23.50 1.65 -10.30
N TYR A 85 22.59 1.73 -11.28
CA TYR A 85 22.95 1.98 -12.69
C TYR A 85 22.24 3.16 -13.34
N SER A 86 21.39 3.91 -12.62
CA SER A 86 20.78 5.10 -13.19
C SER A 86 21.83 6.20 -13.39
N LEU A 87 21.92 6.70 -14.60
CA LEU A 87 22.75 7.85 -14.95
C LEU A 87 21.98 9.19 -14.78
N ASN A 88 20.72 9.13 -14.41
CA ASN A 88 19.91 10.34 -14.20
C ASN A 88 20.30 10.98 -12.86
N PRO A 89 20.71 12.27 -12.83
CA PRO A 89 21.02 12.97 -11.59
C PRO A 89 19.78 13.21 -10.70
N VAL A 90 18.59 13.20 -11.29
CA VAL A 90 17.32 13.32 -10.56
C VAL A 90 16.79 11.95 -10.20
N SER A 91 16.50 11.73 -8.92
CA SER A 91 15.94 10.45 -8.45
C SER A 91 14.54 10.21 -9.06
N TRP A 92 14.16 8.94 -9.19
CA TRP A 92 12.86 8.54 -9.72
C TRP A 92 11.69 9.21 -8.96
N PHE A 93 11.73 9.19 -7.64
CA PHE A 93 10.67 9.77 -6.80
C PHE A 93 10.62 11.29 -6.90
N GLU A 94 11.76 11.95 -7.03
CA GLU A 94 11.81 13.39 -7.25
C GLU A 94 11.25 13.76 -8.63
N TRP A 95 11.59 12.98 -9.65
CA TRP A 95 11.07 13.20 -11.00
C TRP A 95 9.54 13.04 -11.03
N ILE A 96 8.97 11.97 -10.44
CA ILE A 96 7.52 11.77 -10.37
C ILE A 96 6.87 12.93 -9.63
N PHE A 97 7.39 13.30 -8.47
CA PHE A 97 6.85 14.40 -7.67
C PHE A 97 6.76 15.69 -8.49
N ASN A 98 7.78 15.98 -9.31
CA ASN A 98 7.78 17.13 -10.21
C ASN A 98 6.71 17.03 -11.31
N GLN A 99 6.42 15.81 -11.82
CA GLN A 99 5.40 15.62 -12.86
C GLN A 99 3.97 15.79 -12.31
N CYS A 100 3.75 15.52 -11.03
CA CYS A 100 2.42 15.62 -10.42
C CYS A 100 1.90 17.06 -10.32
N ALA A 101 2.78 18.07 -10.42
CA ALA A 101 2.44 19.49 -10.38
C ALA A 101 1.46 19.84 -9.23
N PHE A 102 1.82 19.43 -8.02
CA PHE A 102 1.01 19.66 -6.84
C PHE A 102 0.89 21.14 -6.49
N GLU A 103 -0.29 21.55 -6.06
CA GLU A 103 -0.58 22.88 -5.57
C GLU A 103 -1.06 22.87 -4.12
N SER A 104 -0.94 24.01 -3.44
CA SER A 104 -1.41 24.15 -2.07
C SER A 104 -2.91 23.89 -1.97
N GLY A 105 -3.32 23.12 -1.01
CA GLY A 105 -4.72 22.78 -0.74
C GLY A 105 -5.27 21.61 -1.54
N TYR A 106 -4.47 20.96 -2.40
CA TYR A 106 -4.93 19.79 -3.15
C TYR A 106 -5.27 18.61 -2.24
N SER A 107 -6.35 17.89 -2.61
CA SER A 107 -6.67 16.56 -2.15
C SER A 107 -6.06 15.54 -3.11
N VAL A 108 -5.25 14.64 -2.59
CA VAL A 108 -4.49 13.67 -3.41
C VAL A 108 -4.75 12.25 -2.92
N LEU A 109 -5.00 11.35 -3.86
CA LEU A 109 -5.05 9.91 -3.63
C LEU A 109 -3.85 9.23 -4.29
N GLU A 110 -3.12 8.40 -3.56
CA GLU A 110 -2.14 7.49 -4.15
C GLU A 110 -2.60 6.04 -4.00
N LEU A 111 -2.73 5.36 -5.13
CA LEU A 111 -3.03 3.93 -5.24
C LEU A 111 -1.72 3.14 -5.28
N GLY A 112 -1.55 2.18 -4.37
CA GLY A 112 -0.33 1.40 -4.28
C GLY A 112 0.87 2.24 -3.84
N CYS A 113 0.75 2.95 -2.71
CA CYS A 113 1.77 3.85 -2.20
C CYS A 113 3.05 3.13 -1.71
N GLY A 114 2.97 1.80 -1.50
CA GLY A 114 4.04 1.04 -0.90
C GLY A 114 4.42 1.59 0.48
N ASP A 115 5.71 1.75 0.71
CA ASP A 115 6.28 2.33 1.94
C ASP A 115 6.24 3.87 1.98
N ALA A 116 5.49 4.51 1.09
CA ALA A 116 5.39 5.96 0.91
C ALA A 116 6.73 6.66 0.55
N SER A 117 7.61 5.97 -0.16
CA SER A 117 8.91 6.54 -0.58
C SER A 117 8.77 7.78 -1.46
N LEU A 118 7.70 7.93 -2.23
CA LEU A 118 7.42 9.14 -3.00
C LEU A 118 7.36 10.38 -2.08
N TRP A 119 6.67 10.28 -0.98
CA TRP A 119 6.41 11.37 -0.05
C TRP A 119 7.55 11.59 0.93
N SER A 120 8.08 10.53 1.54
CA SER A 120 9.17 10.63 2.51
C SER A 120 10.44 11.26 1.93
N ARG A 121 10.69 11.07 0.62
CA ARG A 121 11.83 11.68 -0.08
C ARG A 121 11.59 13.10 -0.55
N ASN A 122 10.34 13.58 -0.54
CA ASN A 122 9.96 14.90 -1.00
C ASN A 122 9.26 15.74 0.08
N VAL A 123 9.35 15.33 1.34
CA VAL A 123 8.55 15.90 2.44
C VAL A 123 8.69 17.41 2.56
N GLU A 124 9.90 17.96 2.42
CA GLU A 124 10.17 19.40 2.49
C GLU A 124 9.62 20.18 1.27
N ARG A 125 9.20 19.48 0.23
CA ARG A 125 8.72 20.05 -1.03
C ARG A 125 7.20 19.98 -1.18
N ILE A 126 6.52 19.32 -0.24
CA ILE A 126 5.07 19.18 -0.27
C ILE A 126 4.43 20.54 -0.05
N PRO A 127 3.56 21.00 -0.98
CA PRO A 127 2.84 22.26 -0.81
C PRO A 127 2.01 22.29 0.48
N ALA A 128 1.78 23.48 1.02
CA ALA A 128 1.02 23.64 2.26
C ALA A 128 -0.46 23.21 2.10
N ASN A 129 -1.06 22.74 3.19
CA ASN A 129 -2.49 22.44 3.30
C ASN A 129 -2.99 21.35 2.33
N MET A 130 -2.14 20.46 1.87
CA MET A 130 -2.57 19.29 1.12
C MET A 130 -3.21 18.26 2.05
N ASP A 131 -4.20 17.52 1.54
CA ASP A 131 -4.79 16.35 2.17
C ASP A 131 -4.42 15.12 1.32
N ILE A 132 -3.60 14.23 1.87
CA ILE A 132 -2.99 13.15 1.10
C ILE A 132 -3.45 11.81 1.66
N LEU A 133 -4.24 11.07 0.86
CA LEU A 133 -4.66 9.72 1.19
C LEU A 133 -3.74 8.71 0.51
N LEU A 134 -2.97 8.00 1.32
CA LEU A 134 -2.07 6.93 0.88
C LEU A 134 -2.75 5.58 1.03
N THR A 135 -2.84 4.84 -0.07
CA THR A 135 -3.51 3.54 -0.08
C THR A 135 -2.63 2.46 -0.68
N ASP A 136 -2.72 1.28 -0.11
CA ASP A 136 -2.11 0.07 -0.65
C ASP A 136 -2.98 -1.13 -0.30
N ILE A 137 -2.95 -2.17 -1.12
CA ILE A 137 -3.66 -3.42 -0.82
C ILE A 137 -2.98 -4.19 0.33
N SER A 138 -1.70 -3.94 0.57
CA SER A 138 -0.90 -4.55 1.63
C SER A 138 -0.98 -3.74 2.92
N TYR A 139 -1.51 -4.34 3.98
CA TYR A 139 -1.46 -3.77 5.32
C TYR A 139 -0.01 -3.49 5.78
N GLY A 140 0.93 -4.41 5.45
CA GLY A 140 2.34 -4.24 5.79
C GLY A 140 2.94 -2.98 5.15
N MET A 141 2.61 -2.70 3.89
CA MET A 141 3.04 -1.47 3.21
C MET A 141 2.45 -0.22 3.87
N ILE A 142 1.16 -0.23 4.22
CA ILE A 142 0.54 0.87 4.95
C ILE A 142 1.20 1.10 6.30
N ARG A 143 1.49 0.04 7.07
CA ARG A 143 2.23 0.14 8.34
C ARG A 143 3.62 0.78 8.14
N ASP A 144 4.34 0.38 7.10
CA ASP A 144 5.66 0.93 6.80
C ASP A 144 5.57 2.39 6.32
N ALA A 145 4.54 2.74 5.53
CA ALA A 145 4.23 4.12 5.14
C ALA A 145 3.98 5.02 6.37
N VAL A 146 3.15 4.57 7.31
CA VAL A 146 2.91 5.27 8.58
C VAL A 146 4.21 5.51 9.33
N ARG A 147 5.08 4.48 9.44
CA ARG A 147 6.37 4.60 10.12
C ARG A 147 7.29 5.60 9.43
N ASN A 148 7.37 5.56 8.10
CA ASN A 148 8.25 6.42 7.31
C ASN A 148 7.82 7.89 7.30
N LEU A 149 6.55 8.18 7.60
CA LEU A 149 5.99 9.53 7.61
C LEU A 149 5.52 9.99 8.99
N SER A 150 5.78 9.23 10.08
CA SER A 150 5.29 9.50 11.43
C SER A 150 5.60 10.90 11.93
N ASP A 151 6.72 11.48 11.53
CA ASP A 151 7.19 12.78 11.99
C ASP A 151 6.75 13.95 11.07
N ASN A 152 5.96 13.67 10.03
CA ASN A 152 5.73 14.60 8.92
C ASN A 152 4.32 15.22 8.87
N GLY A 153 3.61 15.22 9.99
CA GLY A 153 2.39 16.00 10.18
C GLY A 153 1.08 15.26 9.85
N SER A 154 -0.04 15.96 10.13
CA SER A 154 -1.40 15.42 10.03
C SER A 154 -1.99 15.43 8.62
N GLN A 155 -1.22 15.79 7.60
CA GLN A 155 -1.67 15.88 6.21
C GLN A 155 -1.79 14.52 5.53
N PHE A 156 -1.25 13.45 6.13
CA PHE A 156 -1.29 12.10 5.59
C PHE A 156 -2.39 11.28 6.27
N ARG A 157 -3.22 10.65 5.46
CA ARG A 157 -4.18 9.63 5.85
C ARG A 157 -3.79 8.31 5.20
N TYR A 158 -4.12 7.20 5.82
CA TYR A 158 -3.68 5.87 5.38
C TYR A 158 -4.86 4.93 5.36
N GLU A 159 -4.98 4.13 4.30
CA GLU A 159 -6.09 3.18 4.17
C GLU A 159 -5.63 1.94 3.40
N VAL A 160 -6.05 0.76 3.84
CA VAL A 160 -5.88 -0.47 3.06
C VAL A 160 -6.99 -0.50 2.02
N MET A 161 -6.62 -0.50 0.73
CA MET A 161 -7.59 -0.35 -0.36
C MET A 161 -7.15 -1.12 -1.60
N ASP A 162 -8.09 -1.78 -2.26
CA ASP A 162 -7.90 -2.36 -3.59
C ASP A 162 -8.18 -1.28 -4.65
N ALA A 163 -7.26 -1.05 -5.56
CA ALA A 163 -7.42 -0.08 -6.65
C ALA A 163 -8.60 -0.37 -7.59
N HIS A 164 -9.15 -1.60 -7.56
CA HIS A 164 -10.36 -1.95 -8.30
C HIS A 164 -11.64 -1.51 -7.60
N GLN A 165 -11.56 -0.99 -6.35
CA GLN A 165 -12.73 -0.61 -5.54
C GLN A 165 -12.36 0.58 -4.66
N ILE A 166 -12.54 1.78 -5.21
CA ILE A 166 -12.24 3.05 -4.54
C ILE A 166 -13.54 3.58 -3.93
N TYR A 167 -13.84 3.24 -2.68
CA TYR A 167 -15.05 3.67 -1.98
C TYR A 167 -14.98 5.15 -1.56
N LYS A 168 -14.80 6.04 -2.53
CA LYS A 168 -14.79 7.48 -2.32
C LYS A 168 -15.89 8.12 -3.20
N LEU A 169 -16.27 9.33 -2.84
CA LEU A 169 -17.23 10.09 -3.65
C LEU A 169 -16.56 10.58 -4.92
N ASP A 170 -17.35 10.72 -5.98
CA ASP A 170 -16.88 11.33 -7.22
C ASP A 170 -16.32 12.72 -6.96
N ASP A 171 -15.36 13.15 -7.75
CA ASP A 171 -14.70 14.46 -7.65
C ASP A 171 -14.05 14.77 -6.28
N SER A 172 -13.65 13.74 -5.51
CA SER A 172 -13.06 13.91 -4.18
C SER A 172 -11.60 14.31 -4.17
N PHE A 173 -10.91 14.13 -5.29
CA PHE A 173 -9.46 14.34 -5.38
C PHE A 173 -9.07 15.18 -6.57
N ASP A 174 -8.15 16.15 -6.35
CA ASP A 174 -7.55 16.97 -7.42
C ASP A 174 -6.52 16.21 -8.23
N ARG A 175 -5.90 15.17 -7.61
CA ARG A 175 -4.91 14.31 -8.25
C ARG A 175 -5.04 12.87 -7.73
N ILE A 176 -4.95 11.93 -8.67
CA ILE A 176 -4.80 10.50 -8.36
C ILE A 176 -3.48 10.03 -8.93
N ILE A 177 -2.70 9.33 -8.12
CA ILE A 177 -1.40 8.76 -8.48
C ILE A 177 -1.52 7.24 -8.46
N ALA A 178 -1.09 6.59 -9.53
CA ALA A 178 -0.99 5.14 -9.64
C ALA A 178 0.41 4.76 -10.16
N ASN A 179 1.42 4.93 -9.28
CA ASN A 179 2.81 4.75 -9.65
C ASN A 179 3.27 3.32 -9.40
N HIS A 180 3.67 2.61 -10.46
CA HIS A 180 4.11 1.22 -10.38
C HIS A 180 3.09 0.21 -9.81
N VAL A 181 1.80 0.49 -9.90
CA VAL A 181 0.73 -0.37 -9.37
C VAL A 181 -0.10 -1.03 -10.47
N LEU A 182 -0.34 -0.33 -11.60
CA LEU A 182 -1.31 -0.78 -12.61
C LEU A 182 -0.99 -2.14 -13.24
N PHE A 183 0.26 -2.53 -13.32
CA PHE A 183 0.65 -3.84 -13.85
C PHE A 183 0.37 -5.02 -12.89
N TYR A 184 -0.03 -4.71 -11.65
CA TYR A 184 -0.54 -5.71 -10.70
C TYR A 184 -2.05 -5.88 -10.78
N CYS A 185 -2.75 -4.95 -11.45
CA CYS A 185 -4.18 -4.98 -11.58
C CYS A 185 -4.58 -5.95 -12.72
N ASP A 186 -5.44 -6.89 -12.43
CA ASP A 186 -5.93 -7.88 -13.40
C ASP A 186 -7.08 -7.35 -14.27
N ASN A 187 -7.72 -6.23 -13.86
CA ASN A 187 -8.77 -5.54 -14.60
C ASN A 187 -8.54 -4.02 -14.63
N LEU A 188 -7.77 -3.57 -15.62
CA LEU A 188 -7.47 -2.14 -15.78
C LEU A 188 -8.69 -1.29 -16.11
N ASP A 189 -9.67 -1.83 -16.85
CA ASP A 189 -10.90 -1.09 -17.19
C ASP A 189 -11.68 -0.74 -15.92
N MET A 190 -11.71 -1.65 -14.94
CA MET A 190 -12.32 -1.40 -13.65
C MET A 190 -11.58 -0.31 -12.87
N VAL A 191 -10.25 -0.39 -12.78
CA VAL A 191 -9.44 0.65 -12.13
C VAL A 191 -9.62 2.01 -12.81
N CYS A 192 -9.61 2.05 -14.14
CA CYS A 192 -9.84 3.30 -14.88
C CYS A 192 -11.24 3.88 -14.62
N SER A 193 -12.25 3.03 -14.45
CA SER A 193 -13.60 3.49 -14.11
C SER A 193 -13.70 4.07 -12.70
N GLU A 194 -12.93 3.52 -11.76
CA GLU A 194 -12.90 4.01 -10.37
C GLU A 194 -12.16 5.36 -10.22
N VAL A 195 -11.22 5.67 -11.10
CA VAL A 195 -10.42 6.91 -11.04
C VAL A 195 -10.97 8.03 -11.93
N HIS A 196 -12.04 7.77 -12.70
CA HIS A 196 -12.66 8.75 -13.61
C HIS A 196 -13.75 9.51 -12.87
#